data_f8f7c91d6b46cccd84206781696eb3e8
#
_entry.id   f8f7c91d6b46cccd84206781696eb3e8
#
_cell.length_a   1.000
_cell.length_b   1.000
_cell.length_c   1.000
_cell.angle_alpha   90.00
_cell.angle_beta   90.00
_cell.angle_gamma   90.00
#
_symmetry.space_group_name_H-M   'P 1'
#
loop_
_entity.id
_entity.type
_entity.pdbx_description
1 polymer ?
#
loop_
_entity_poly.entity_id
_entity_poly.type
_entity_poly.pdbx_seq_one_letter_code
_entity_poly.pdbx_strand_id
1 'polypeptide(L)'
;MADRLTRIAILKEDRCKPKKCRQECKKSCPVVKTGKLCIEVTSASKVAYISEELCIGCGICVKKCPFDAIEIINLPKDLDKDTTHRYGVNTFKLHRLPVPRPGQVLGLVGTNGIGKSTALKVLAGKLKPNLGRFNNPPDWQEILTYFRGSELQNYFTRILEDNLKAIIKPQYVDHIPKAVQGNVGQVLDQKDERDVKAQLCADLELNQVIDRNVGDLSGGELQRFAIAVVAIQNAEIYMFDEPSSYLDVKQRLKAAQVIRSLLRPNSYVIVVEHDLSVLDYLSDFICCLYGKPGYVPTENLRFRDESLTFKVAETPQETAEEIETYARYRYPSMAKTQGGFTLKVVEGEFTDSQIIVMLGENGTGKTTFIRMLAGLLKPDTVEDSDVEIPEFNVSYKPQKISPKFPHSVRHLLHQKIRDSYMHPQFVSDVMKPLQIEQLMDQEVVNLSGGELQRVALCLCLGKPADIYLIDEPSAYLDSEQRIVASKVIKRFILHAKKTAFVVEHDFIMATYLADRVIVYEGKPSIDCVANSPQSLLTGMNLFLSHLNITFRRDPTNYRPRINKLNSTKDREQKFAGSYYYLDE
;
A
#
# COMPACT_ATOMS: atom_id res chain seq x y z
N MET A 1 -1.23 38.93 -15.10
CA MET A 1 -2.55 38.43 -15.52
C MET A 1 -2.77 37.12 -14.78
N ALA A 2 -3.76 37.07 -13.90
CA ALA A 2 -4.05 35.84 -13.17
C ALA A 2 -4.43 34.73 -14.16
N ASP A 3 -3.76 33.61 -14.11
CA ASP A 3 -4.08 32.44 -14.92
C ASP A 3 -5.53 32.03 -14.66
N ARG A 4 -6.36 32.13 -15.70
CA ARG A 4 -7.73 31.64 -15.63
C ARG A 4 -7.68 30.12 -15.56
N LEU A 5 -7.84 29.58 -14.36
CA LEU A 5 -8.04 28.15 -14.14
C LEU A 5 -9.28 27.69 -14.94
N THR A 6 -9.14 26.67 -15.74
CA THR A 6 -10.27 26.01 -16.40
C THR A 6 -11.01 25.17 -15.35
N ARG A 7 -12.23 25.53 -15.09
CA ARG A 7 -13.09 24.89 -14.08
C ARG A 7 -14.17 24.08 -14.76
N ILE A 8 -14.15 22.77 -14.60
CA ILE A 8 -15.08 21.85 -15.26
C ILE A 8 -15.70 20.86 -14.30
N ALA A 9 -16.86 20.35 -14.67
CA ALA A 9 -17.50 19.25 -13.97
C ALA A 9 -17.05 17.91 -14.57
N ILE A 10 -16.70 16.97 -13.71
CA ILE A 10 -16.32 15.61 -14.06
C ILE A 10 -17.26 14.60 -13.43
N LEU A 11 -17.34 13.43 -14.03
CA LEU A 11 -18.24 12.36 -13.61
C LEU A 11 -17.48 11.18 -12.99
N LYS A 12 -17.95 10.71 -11.86
CA LYS A 12 -17.57 9.41 -11.26
C LYS A 12 -18.51 8.35 -11.82
N GLU A 13 -18.03 7.58 -12.78
CA GLU A 13 -18.87 6.62 -13.52
C GLU A 13 -19.48 5.54 -12.62
N ASP A 14 -18.73 5.07 -11.62
CA ASP A 14 -19.15 4.09 -10.61
C ASP A 14 -20.36 4.55 -9.79
N ARG A 15 -20.48 5.87 -9.56
CA ARG A 15 -21.57 6.47 -8.80
C ARG A 15 -22.75 6.92 -9.64
N CYS A 16 -22.55 7.16 -10.92
CA CYS A 16 -23.60 7.61 -11.81
C CYS A 16 -24.64 6.50 -12.06
N LYS A 17 -25.89 6.75 -11.69
CA LYS A 17 -27.01 5.80 -11.84
C LYS A 17 -28.20 6.44 -12.57
N PRO A 18 -28.11 6.63 -13.91
CA PRO A 18 -29.15 7.31 -14.69
C PRO A 18 -30.53 6.68 -14.59
N LYS A 19 -30.61 5.37 -14.37
CA LYS A 19 -31.87 4.63 -14.20
C LYS A 19 -32.57 4.91 -12.86
N LYS A 20 -31.85 5.41 -11.87
CA LYS A 20 -32.33 5.64 -10.49
C LYS A 20 -32.51 7.14 -10.16
N CYS A 21 -32.12 8.06 -11.06
CA CYS A 21 -32.26 9.48 -10.87
C CYS A 21 -33.28 10.09 -11.88
N ARG A 22 -33.69 11.32 -11.62
CA ARG A 22 -34.56 12.09 -12.50
C ARG A 22 -33.79 13.00 -13.47
N GLN A 23 -32.50 12.70 -13.69
CA GLN A 23 -31.58 13.48 -14.54
C GLN A 23 -31.42 14.94 -14.06
N GLU A 24 -31.34 15.12 -12.75
CA GLU A 24 -31.25 16.42 -12.08
C GLU A 24 -30.09 17.25 -12.60
N CYS A 25 -28.94 16.63 -12.88
CA CYS A 25 -27.75 17.28 -13.42
C CYS A 25 -28.05 17.99 -14.76
N LYS A 26 -28.72 17.30 -15.69
CA LYS A 26 -29.10 17.84 -16.99
C LYS A 26 -30.12 18.96 -16.84
N LYS A 27 -31.19 18.74 -16.06
CA LYS A 27 -32.29 19.71 -15.86
C LYS A 27 -31.82 20.99 -15.15
N SER A 28 -30.82 20.91 -14.28
CA SER A 28 -30.32 22.05 -13.52
C SER A 28 -29.18 22.82 -14.20
N CYS A 29 -28.59 22.27 -15.25
CA CYS A 29 -27.43 22.87 -15.92
C CYS A 29 -27.84 24.16 -16.65
N PRO A 30 -27.24 25.33 -16.34
CA PRO A 30 -27.55 26.58 -16.99
C PRO A 30 -27.21 26.55 -18.49
N VAL A 31 -26.16 25.87 -18.89
CA VAL A 31 -25.73 25.75 -20.29
C VAL A 31 -26.73 24.90 -21.07
N VAL A 32 -27.26 23.83 -20.49
CA VAL A 32 -28.32 23.02 -21.13
C VAL A 32 -29.62 23.84 -21.31
N LYS A 33 -29.94 24.70 -20.35
CA LYS A 33 -31.12 25.60 -20.45
C LYS A 33 -31.00 26.61 -21.57
N THR A 34 -29.80 26.93 -22.05
CA THR A 34 -29.58 27.76 -23.25
C THR A 34 -29.69 26.98 -24.57
N GLY A 35 -30.07 25.71 -24.53
CA GLY A 35 -30.23 24.85 -25.71
C GLY A 35 -28.94 24.14 -26.17
N LYS A 36 -27.82 24.24 -25.43
CA LYS A 36 -26.56 23.56 -25.76
C LYS A 36 -26.48 22.20 -25.09
N LEU A 37 -25.88 21.21 -25.76
CA LEU A 37 -25.74 19.84 -25.28
C LEU A 37 -24.54 19.70 -24.32
N CYS A 38 -24.56 20.42 -23.19
CA CYS A 38 -23.50 20.35 -22.19
C CYS A 38 -23.58 19.09 -21.33
N ILE A 39 -24.77 18.63 -20.97
CA ILE A 39 -25.01 17.38 -20.25
C ILE A 39 -26.02 16.54 -21.00
N GLU A 40 -25.61 15.37 -21.42
CA GLU A 40 -26.44 14.41 -22.11
C GLU A 40 -26.64 13.16 -21.25
N VAL A 41 -27.87 12.87 -20.90
CA VAL A 41 -28.25 11.70 -20.13
C VAL A 41 -29.69 11.33 -20.40
N THR A 42 -29.94 10.03 -20.53
CA THR A 42 -31.29 9.45 -20.66
C THR A 42 -31.41 8.30 -19.67
N SER A 43 -32.63 7.81 -19.45
CA SER A 43 -32.85 6.61 -18.62
C SER A 43 -32.22 5.34 -19.20
N ALA A 44 -31.90 5.32 -20.48
CA ALA A 44 -31.23 4.22 -21.17
C ALA A 44 -29.69 4.36 -21.13
N SER A 45 -29.18 5.55 -20.83
CA SER A 45 -27.74 5.79 -20.73
C SER A 45 -27.11 4.97 -19.62
N LYS A 46 -25.90 4.45 -19.86
CA LYS A 46 -25.10 3.76 -18.82
C LYS A 46 -24.59 4.77 -17.78
N VAL A 47 -24.12 5.92 -18.25
CA VAL A 47 -23.64 7.05 -17.45
C VAL A 47 -24.03 8.37 -18.14
N ALA A 48 -23.97 9.49 -17.42
CA ALA A 48 -24.16 10.81 -18.00
C ALA A 48 -22.90 11.23 -18.78
N TYR A 49 -23.08 11.98 -19.85
CA TYR A 49 -22.02 12.65 -20.58
C TYR A 49 -21.98 14.12 -20.23
N ILE A 50 -20.82 14.69 -19.92
CA ILE A 50 -20.62 16.11 -19.65
C ILE A 50 -19.59 16.65 -20.63
N SER A 51 -19.95 17.65 -21.43
CA SER A 51 -19.03 18.28 -22.36
C SER A 51 -18.03 19.17 -21.64
N GLU A 52 -16.75 18.86 -21.82
CA GLU A 52 -15.64 19.63 -21.25
C GLU A 52 -15.53 21.04 -21.87
N GLU A 53 -15.88 21.19 -23.13
CA GLU A 53 -15.83 22.47 -23.85
C GLU A 53 -16.97 23.43 -23.48
N LEU A 54 -18.14 22.87 -23.23
CA LEU A 54 -19.33 23.65 -22.93
C LEU A 54 -19.54 23.90 -21.44
N CYS A 55 -18.91 23.11 -20.59
CA CYS A 55 -19.05 23.21 -19.14
C CYS A 55 -18.36 24.46 -18.60
N ILE A 56 -19.12 25.27 -17.86
CA ILE A 56 -18.62 26.51 -17.22
C ILE A 56 -18.20 26.29 -15.76
N GLY A 57 -18.26 25.05 -15.25
CA GLY A 57 -17.83 24.72 -13.89
C GLY A 57 -18.65 25.37 -12.77
N CYS A 58 -19.92 25.69 -12.99
CA CYS A 58 -20.76 26.41 -12.03
C CYS A 58 -21.11 25.62 -10.76
N GLY A 59 -20.94 24.29 -10.75
CA GLY A 59 -21.16 23.42 -9.58
C GLY A 59 -22.63 23.13 -9.24
N ILE A 60 -23.60 23.62 -10.02
CA ILE A 60 -25.03 23.38 -9.76
C ILE A 60 -25.36 21.88 -9.90
N CYS A 61 -24.82 21.21 -10.92
CA CYS A 61 -25.01 19.79 -11.14
C CYS A 61 -24.46 18.93 -9.99
N VAL A 62 -23.38 19.35 -9.35
CA VAL A 62 -22.82 18.68 -8.17
C VAL A 62 -23.81 18.69 -7.02
N LYS A 63 -24.35 19.87 -6.68
CA LYS A 63 -25.32 20.03 -5.58
C LYS A 63 -26.65 19.31 -5.84
N LYS A 64 -26.98 19.03 -7.10
CA LYS A 64 -28.25 18.41 -7.50
C LYS A 64 -28.17 16.92 -7.79
N CYS A 65 -26.95 16.35 -7.86
CA CYS A 65 -26.78 14.92 -8.07
C CYS A 65 -27.10 14.14 -6.80
N PRO A 66 -28.12 13.25 -6.80
CA PRO A 66 -28.49 12.50 -5.60
C PRO A 66 -27.48 11.39 -5.21
N PHE A 67 -26.51 11.12 -6.08
CA PHE A 67 -25.51 10.07 -5.89
C PHE A 67 -24.08 10.60 -5.72
N ASP A 68 -23.89 11.91 -5.59
CA ASP A 68 -22.57 12.57 -5.54
C ASP A 68 -21.61 12.10 -6.65
N ALA A 69 -22.18 11.86 -7.83
CA ALA A 69 -21.44 11.35 -8.98
C ALA A 69 -20.68 12.43 -9.75
N ILE A 70 -20.87 13.71 -9.44
CA ILE A 70 -20.27 14.83 -10.16
C ILE A 70 -19.43 15.67 -9.22
N GLU A 71 -18.23 16.03 -9.68
CA GLU A 71 -17.29 16.87 -8.94
C GLU A 71 -16.77 17.99 -9.83
N ILE A 72 -16.44 19.15 -9.23
CA ILE A 72 -15.78 20.25 -9.96
C ILE A 72 -14.29 20.16 -9.74
N ILE A 73 -13.54 20.22 -10.82
CA ILE A 73 -12.09 20.34 -10.80
C ILE A 73 -11.63 21.64 -11.44
N ASN A 74 -10.54 22.19 -10.94
CA ASN A 74 -9.85 23.32 -11.52
C ASN A 74 -8.64 22.80 -12.29
N LEU A 75 -8.60 23.03 -13.60
CA LEU A 75 -7.49 22.65 -14.47
C LEU A 75 -6.65 23.86 -14.79
N PRO A 76 -5.31 23.81 -14.65
CA PRO A 76 -4.43 24.82 -15.25
C PRO A 76 -4.59 24.81 -16.76
N LYS A 77 -4.63 25.99 -17.38
CA LYS A 77 -4.88 26.16 -18.83
C LYS A 77 -3.89 25.42 -19.73
N ASP A 78 -2.67 25.20 -19.27
CA ASP A 78 -1.59 24.63 -20.10
C ASP A 78 -1.48 23.10 -20.00
N LEU A 79 -2.21 22.45 -19.09
CA LEU A 79 -2.16 21.00 -18.92
C LEU A 79 -2.76 20.21 -20.08
N ASP A 80 -3.69 20.77 -20.83
CA ASP A 80 -4.26 20.08 -22.00
C ASP A 80 -3.21 19.85 -23.10
N LYS A 81 -2.20 20.71 -23.16
CA LYS A 81 -1.06 20.54 -24.08
C LYS A 81 -0.10 19.43 -23.67
N ASP A 82 -0.09 19.08 -22.40
CA ASP A 82 0.80 18.07 -21.82
C ASP A 82 0.13 16.70 -21.66
N THR A 83 -1.06 16.47 -22.24
CA THR A 83 -1.75 15.19 -22.16
C THR A 83 -1.02 14.12 -22.94
N THR A 84 -0.57 13.08 -22.26
CA THR A 84 0.12 11.94 -22.85
C THR A 84 -0.84 10.84 -23.29
N HIS A 85 -1.81 10.50 -22.44
CA HIS A 85 -2.78 9.45 -22.74
C HIS A 85 -4.14 9.71 -22.09
N ARG A 86 -5.21 9.30 -22.79
CA ARG A 86 -6.58 9.43 -22.35
C ARG A 86 -7.40 8.27 -22.90
N TYR A 87 -8.22 7.63 -22.06
CA TYR A 87 -9.04 6.50 -22.50
C TYR A 87 -10.35 6.90 -23.18
N GLY A 88 -10.87 8.09 -22.91
CA GLY A 88 -12.13 8.55 -23.49
C GLY A 88 -12.57 9.91 -22.94
N VAL A 89 -13.77 10.32 -23.26
CA VAL A 89 -14.37 11.57 -22.74
C VAL A 89 -14.76 11.38 -21.28
N ASN A 90 -14.48 12.38 -20.45
CA ASN A 90 -14.74 12.33 -19.00
C ASN A 90 -14.09 11.15 -18.27
N THR A 91 -13.02 10.60 -18.83
CA THR A 91 -12.26 9.51 -18.26
C THR A 91 -10.88 9.98 -17.82
N PHE A 92 -10.12 9.06 -17.26
CA PHE A 92 -8.77 9.27 -16.83
C PHE A 92 -7.89 9.92 -17.92
N LYS A 93 -7.13 10.94 -17.51
CA LYS A 93 -6.08 11.58 -18.32
C LYS A 93 -4.73 11.42 -17.63
N LEU A 94 -3.74 10.99 -18.37
CA LEU A 94 -2.34 11.01 -17.94
C LEU A 94 -1.65 12.19 -18.63
N HIS A 95 -1.18 13.18 -17.87
CA HIS A 95 -0.57 14.37 -18.46
C HIS A 95 0.90 14.16 -18.78
N ARG A 96 1.74 13.97 -17.80
CA ARG A 96 3.18 13.79 -18.00
C ARG A 96 3.61 12.36 -17.74
N LEU A 97 4.65 11.90 -18.42
CA LEU A 97 5.26 10.61 -18.14
C LEU A 97 6.49 10.78 -17.25
N PRO A 98 6.72 9.82 -16.34
CA PRO A 98 8.03 9.67 -15.73
C PRO A 98 9.11 9.45 -16.79
N VAL A 99 10.31 9.93 -16.54
CA VAL A 99 11.45 9.81 -17.46
C VAL A 99 12.41 8.73 -16.96
N PRO A 100 12.44 7.54 -17.56
CA PRO A 100 13.43 6.52 -17.21
C PRO A 100 14.82 6.92 -17.68
N ARG A 101 15.83 6.57 -16.87
CA ARG A 101 17.24 6.81 -17.21
C ARG A 101 18.00 5.48 -17.24
N PRO A 102 18.86 5.25 -18.24
CA PRO A 102 19.62 4.02 -18.32
C PRO A 102 20.59 3.89 -17.14
N GLY A 103 20.74 2.68 -16.62
CA GLY A 103 21.62 2.40 -15.50
C GLY A 103 21.13 2.91 -14.14
N GLN A 104 19.89 3.38 -14.04
CA GLN A 104 19.31 3.89 -12.80
C GLN A 104 17.93 3.26 -12.54
N VAL A 105 17.58 3.13 -11.26
CA VAL A 105 16.24 2.71 -10.85
C VAL A 105 15.34 3.92 -10.70
N LEU A 106 14.27 3.96 -11.50
CA LEU A 106 13.17 4.92 -11.35
C LEU A 106 12.13 4.34 -10.40
N GLY A 107 11.92 4.99 -9.27
CA GLY A 107 10.81 4.70 -8.36
C GLY A 107 9.58 5.53 -8.70
N LEU A 108 8.41 4.90 -8.74
CA LEU A 108 7.12 5.56 -8.89
C LEU A 108 6.32 5.44 -7.61
N VAL A 109 5.78 6.54 -7.16
CA VAL A 109 4.87 6.59 -6.01
C VAL A 109 3.67 7.47 -6.30
N GLY A 110 2.54 7.16 -5.71
CA GLY A 110 1.31 7.90 -5.84
C GLY A 110 0.12 7.13 -5.30
N THR A 111 -1.00 7.81 -5.12
CA THR A 111 -2.24 7.20 -4.64
C THR A 111 -2.79 6.16 -5.61
N ASN A 112 -3.64 5.27 -5.13
CA ASN A 112 -4.31 4.29 -5.98
C ASN A 112 -5.23 5.01 -6.99
N GLY A 113 -5.26 4.51 -8.22
CA GLY A 113 -6.07 5.09 -9.30
C GLY A 113 -5.47 6.32 -9.97
N ILE A 114 -4.23 6.70 -9.65
CA ILE A 114 -3.56 7.90 -10.20
C ILE A 114 -2.91 7.67 -11.58
N GLY A 115 -2.92 6.42 -12.06
CA GLY A 115 -2.39 6.10 -13.38
C GLY A 115 -0.99 5.49 -13.42
N LYS A 116 -0.47 4.98 -12.30
CA LYS A 116 0.83 4.30 -12.25
C LYS A 116 0.92 3.14 -13.23
N SER A 117 -0.09 2.27 -13.25
CA SER A 117 -0.13 1.12 -14.17
C SER A 117 -0.24 1.54 -15.65
N THR A 118 -0.96 2.62 -15.93
CA THR A 118 -1.01 3.20 -17.29
C THR A 118 0.35 3.73 -17.72
N ALA A 119 1.04 4.45 -16.83
CA ALA A 119 2.39 4.93 -17.09
C ALA A 119 3.37 3.79 -17.38
N LEU A 120 3.32 2.69 -16.61
CA LEU A 120 4.13 1.50 -16.86
C LEU A 120 3.85 0.88 -18.24
N LYS A 121 2.58 0.74 -18.63
CA LYS A 121 2.21 0.18 -19.94
C LYS A 121 2.69 1.04 -21.09
N VAL A 122 2.60 2.37 -20.96
CA VAL A 122 3.11 3.30 -21.98
C VAL A 122 4.64 3.21 -22.07
N LEU A 123 5.33 3.23 -20.94
CA LEU A 123 6.80 3.11 -20.89
C LEU A 123 7.31 1.74 -21.35
N ALA A 124 6.51 0.69 -21.23
CA ALA A 124 6.84 -0.64 -21.75
C ALA A 124 6.60 -0.79 -23.28
N GLY A 125 6.08 0.22 -23.93
CA GLY A 125 5.68 0.15 -25.35
C GLY A 125 4.44 -0.72 -25.61
N LYS A 126 3.75 -1.17 -24.56
CA LYS A 126 2.55 -2.03 -24.66
C LYS A 126 1.26 -1.23 -24.84
N LEU A 127 1.28 0.03 -24.52
CA LEU A 127 0.19 0.97 -24.73
C LEU A 127 0.73 2.19 -25.48
N LYS A 128 0.25 2.38 -26.69
CA LYS A 128 0.62 3.53 -27.50
C LYS A 128 -0.04 4.80 -26.93
N PRO A 129 0.72 5.84 -26.56
CA PRO A 129 0.12 7.08 -26.07
C PRO A 129 -0.70 7.74 -27.19
N ASN A 130 -1.87 8.26 -26.86
CA ASN A 130 -2.77 8.89 -27.84
C ASN A 130 -2.78 10.41 -27.79
N LEU A 131 -1.96 11.03 -26.96
CA LEU A 131 -1.83 12.49 -26.79
C LEU A 131 -3.19 13.19 -26.55
N GLY A 132 -4.13 12.48 -25.91
CA GLY A 132 -5.51 12.97 -25.69
C GLY A 132 -6.48 12.76 -26.86
N ARG A 133 -6.01 12.27 -28.01
CA ARG A 133 -6.83 12.04 -29.21
C ARG A 133 -7.28 10.57 -29.29
N PHE A 134 -8.24 10.17 -28.47
CA PHE A 134 -8.69 8.78 -28.38
C PHE A 134 -9.51 8.32 -29.59
N ASN A 135 -10.19 9.23 -30.31
CA ASN A 135 -10.96 8.89 -31.53
C ASN A 135 -10.09 8.83 -32.81
N ASN A 136 -9.01 9.59 -32.82
CA ASN A 136 -8.04 9.62 -33.91
C ASN A 136 -6.63 9.63 -33.32
N PRO A 137 -6.14 8.45 -32.84
CA PRO A 137 -4.84 8.39 -32.18
C PRO A 137 -3.70 8.77 -33.12
N PRO A 138 -2.67 9.46 -32.64
CA PRO A 138 -1.52 9.85 -33.43
C PRO A 138 -0.70 8.62 -33.85
N ASP A 139 0.08 8.76 -34.93
CA ASP A 139 1.12 7.80 -35.25
C ASP A 139 2.38 8.01 -34.39
N TRP A 140 3.35 7.10 -34.49
CA TRP A 140 4.58 7.22 -33.74
C TRP A 140 5.44 8.42 -34.14
N GLN A 141 5.35 8.87 -35.37
CA GLN A 141 6.06 10.06 -35.83
C GLN A 141 5.57 11.31 -35.09
N GLU A 142 4.26 11.46 -34.97
CA GLU A 142 3.64 12.54 -34.20
C GLU A 142 3.97 12.47 -32.70
N ILE A 143 4.02 11.26 -32.13
CA ILE A 143 4.38 11.04 -30.73
C ILE A 143 5.83 11.43 -30.48
N LEU A 144 6.76 11.02 -31.33
CA LEU A 144 8.18 11.41 -31.23
C LEU A 144 8.37 12.92 -31.41
N THR A 145 7.60 13.55 -32.28
CA THR A 145 7.60 15.01 -32.45
C THR A 145 7.07 15.72 -31.20
N TYR A 146 6.04 15.17 -30.57
CA TYR A 146 5.51 15.71 -29.32
C TYR A 146 6.57 15.71 -28.19
N PHE A 147 7.35 14.64 -28.06
CA PHE A 147 8.43 14.53 -27.07
C PHE A 147 9.77 15.13 -27.51
N ARG A 148 9.80 15.84 -28.64
CA ARG A 148 11.03 16.42 -29.20
C ARG A 148 11.76 17.29 -28.18
N GLY A 149 13.07 17.04 -28.06
CA GLY A 149 13.92 17.75 -27.11
C GLY A 149 13.87 17.27 -25.67
N SER A 150 13.09 16.23 -25.38
CA SER A 150 13.05 15.57 -24.07
C SER A 150 13.80 14.24 -24.07
N GLU A 151 14.18 13.74 -22.90
CA GLU A 151 14.78 12.41 -22.74
C GLU A 151 13.81 11.29 -23.20
N LEU A 152 12.50 11.52 -23.14
CA LEU A 152 11.48 10.59 -23.61
C LEU A 152 11.52 10.39 -25.14
N GLN A 153 11.93 11.37 -25.91
CA GLN A 153 12.11 11.19 -27.34
C GLN A 153 13.13 10.09 -27.61
N ASN A 154 14.30 10.16 -26.99
CA ASN A 154 15.34 9.12 -27.14
C ASN A 154 14.86 7.76 -26.62
N TYR A 155 14.16 7.74 -25.49
CA TYR A 155 13.61 6.52 -24.90
C TYR A 155 12.65 5.81 -25.87
N PHE A 156 11.66 6.50 -26.41
CA PHE A 156 10.71 5.93 -27.37
C PHE A 156 11.34 5.59 -28.73
N THR A 157 12.29 6.38 -29.19
CA THR A 157 13.05 6.06 -30.40
C THR A 157 13.79 4.72 -30.24
N ARG A 158 14.44 4.50 -29.13
CA ARG A 158 15.11 3.23 -28.84
C ARG A 158 14.14 2.05 -28.75
N ILE A 159 12.96 2.24 -28.14
CA ILE A 159 11.92 1.20 -28.11
C ILE A 159 11.52 0.77 -29.53
N LEU A 160 11.38 1.73 -30.44
CA LEU A 160 10.92 1.49 -31.81
C LEU A 160 12.01 0.94 -32.71
N GLU A 161 13.20 1.55 -32.69
CA GLU A 161 14.31 1.22 -33.60
C GLU A 161 15.08 -0.01 -33.13
N ASP A 162 15.41 -0.06 -31.84
CA ASP A 162 16.19 -1.15 -31.24
C ASP A 162 15.30 -2.33 -30.81
N ASN A 163 13.97 -2.20 -30.90
CA ASN A 163 12.99 -3.18 -30.51
C ASN A 163 13.22 -3.74 -29.08
N LEU A 164 13.36 -2.84 -28.11
CA LEU A 164 13.70 -3.18 -26.73
C LEU A 164 12.66 -4.12 -26.11
N LYS A 165 13.15 -5.20 -25.50
CA LYS A 165 12.32 -6.13 -24.76
C LYS A 165 11.98 -5.54 -23.38
N ALA A 166 10.70 -5.38 -23.09
CA ALA A 166 10.19 -4.95 -21.80
C ALA A 166 9.42 -6.07 -21.11
N ILE A 167 9.75 -6.31 -19.83
CA ILE A 167 9.10 -7.32 -19.00
C ILE A 167 8.53 -6.64 -17.78
N ILE A 168 7.27 -6.94 -17.45
CA ILE A 168 6.54 -6.39 -16.32
C ILE A 168 6.17 -7.50 -15.35
N LYS A 169 6.54 -7.33 -14.07
CA LYS A 169 5.96 -8.08 -12.97
C LYS A 169 4.62 -7.40 -12.62
N PRO A 170 3.47 -8.07 -12.77
CA PRO A 170 2.16 -7.45 -12.55
C PRO A 170 1.89 -7.17 -11.08
N GLN A 171 0.98 -6.24 -10.80
CA GLN A 171 0.54 -5.92 -9.45
C GLN A 171 -0.13 -7.11 -8.76
N TYR A 172 -1.05 -7.77 -9.45
CA TYR A 172 -1.80 -8.90 -8.91
C TYR A 172 -1.19 -10.22 -9.38
N VAL A 173 -0.58 -10.94 -8.44
CA VAL A 173 0.07 -12.23 -8.71
C VAL A 173 -0.92 -13.40 -8.68
N ASP A 174 -2.08 -13.24 -8.10
CA ASP A 174 -3.12 -14.29 -7.96
C ASP A 174 -3.64 -14.83 -9.30
N HIS A 175 -3.39 -14.13 -10.38
CA HIS A 175 -3.73 -14.57 -11.73
C HIS A 175 -2.66 -15.43 -12.40
N ILE A 176 -1.44 -15.46 -11.86
CA ILE A 176 -0.31 -16.20 -12.44
C ILE A 176 -0.60 -17.71 -12.52
N PRO A 177 -1.19 -18.36 -11.49
CA PRO A 177 -1.51 -19.79 -11.56
C PRO A 177 -2.48 -20.18 -12.68
N LYS A 178 -3.27 -19.24 -13.17
CA LYS A 178 -4.20 -19.47 -14.31
C LYS A 178 -3.49 -19.45 -15.65
N ALA A 179 -2.37 -18.74 -15.74
CA ALA A 179 -1.63 -18.54 -16.98
C ALA A 179 -0.37 -19.42 -17.07
N VAL A 180 0.16 -19.89 -15.96
CA VAL A 180 1.42 -20.62 -15.85
C VAL A 180 1.15 -21.98 -15.22
N GLN A 181 1.47 -23.07 -15.93
CA GLN A 181 1.35 -24.44 -15.43
C GLN A 181 2.73 -25.06 -15.27
N GLY A 182 2.86 -25.95 -14.31
CA GLY A 182 4.08 -26.66 -13.99
C GLY A 182 4.60 -26.32 -12.60
N ASN A 183 5.74 -26.90 -12.22
CA ASN A 183 6.38 -26.57 -10.98
C ASN A 183 7.31 -25.35 -11.13
N VAL A 184 7.69 -24.76 -9.99
CA VAL A 184 8.54 -23.57 -9.94
C VAL A 184 9.87 -23.78 -10.70
N GLY A 185 10.55 -24.89 -10.46
CA GLY A 185 11.83 -25.21 -11.08
C GLY A 185 11.74 -25.33 -12.60
N GLN A 186 10.71 -26.00 -13.11
CA GLN A 186 10.49 -26.18 -14.55
C GLN A 186 10.23 -24.85 -15.26
N VAL A 187 9.39 -24.00 -14.67
CA VAL A 187 9.08 -22.69 -15.26
C VAL A 187 10.31 -21.80 -15.29
N LEU A 188 11.10 -21.79 -14.23
CA LEU A 188 12.35 -21.02 -14.18
C LEU A 188 13.40 -21.54 -15.17
N ASP A 189 13.53 -22.87 -15.33
CA ASP A 189 14.44 -23.46 -16.33
C ASP A 189 14.08 -23.05 -17.75
N GLN A 190 12.79 -23.03 -18.07
CA GLN A 190 12.32 -22.64 -19.41
C GLN A 190 12.56 -21.17 -19.73
N LYS A 191 12.58 -20.32 -18.70
CA LYS A 191 12.71 -18.87 -18.84
C LYS A 191 14.11 -18.34 -18.52
N ASP A 192 15.04 -19.20 -18.13
CA ASP A 192 16.40 -18.81 -17.78
C ASP A 192 17.22 -18.42 -19.00
N GLU A 193 17.23 -17.14 -19.31
CA GLU A 193 18.00 -16.54 -20.39
C GLU A 193 19.36 -16.01 -19.92
N ARG A 194 19.60 -15.98 -18.60
CA ARG A 194 20.77 -15.36 -17.98
C ARG A 194 21.66 -16.32 -17.22
N ASP A 195 21.27 -17.59 -17.12
CA ASP A 195 21.97 -18.63 -16.33
C ASP A 195 22.16 -18.23 -14.85
N VAL A 196 21.10 -17.70 -14.24
CA VAL A 196 21.11 -17.19 -12.86
C VAL A 196 20.07 -17.87 -11.96
N LYS A 197 19.46 -18.97 -12.39
CA LYS A 197 18.42 -19.68 -11.63
C LYS A 197 18.86 -20.01 -10.20
N ALA A 198 20.04 -20.62 -10.03
CA ALA A 198 20.54 -21.00 -8.71
C ALA A 198 20.69 -19.81 -7.77
N GLN A 199 21.23 -18.70 -8.27
CA GLN A 199 21.42 -17.47 -7.50
C GLN A 199 20.08 -16.84 -7.12
N LEU A 200 19.15 -16.74 -8.06
CA LEU A 200 17.82 -16.17 -7.79
C LEU A 200 17.01 -17.01 -6.82
N CYS A 201 17.04 -18.33 -6.94
CA CYS A 201 16.37 -19.23 -6.01
C CYS A 201 16.95 -19.13 -4.59
N ALA A 202 18.25 -18.92 -4.45
CA ALA A 202 18.89 -18.69 -3.16
C ALA A 202 18.50 -17.32 -2.57
N ASP A 203 18.58 -16.26 -3.36
CA ASP A 203 18.30 -14.89 -2.92
C ASP A 203 16.82 -14.67 -2.56
N LEU A 204 15.90 -15.28 -3.32
CA LEU A 204 14.46 -15.18 -3.12
C LEU A 204 13.88 -16.32 -2.27
N GLU A 205 14.71 -17.18 -1.71
CA GLU A 205 14.28 -18.30 -0.84
C GLU A 205 13.26 -19.23 -1.52
N LEU A 206 13.46 -19.54 -2.80
CA LEU A 206 12.58 -20.41 -3.60
C LEU A 206 12.98 -21.89 -3.59
N ASN A 207 14.15 -22.25 -3.05
CA ASN A 207 14.64 -23.62 -3.04
C ASN A 207 13.70 -24.59 -2.31
N GLN A 208 13.00 -24.12 -1.28
CA GLN A 208 12.06 -24.92 -0.50
C GLN A 208 10.77 -25.27 -1.27
N VAL A 209 10.44 -24.50 -2.29
CA VAL A 209 9.22 -24.64 -3.09
C VAL A 209 9.50 -25.01 -4.55
N ILE A 210 10.76 -25.36 -4.86
CA ILE A 210 11.22 -25.58 -6.23
C ILE A 210 10.43 -26.67 -6.96
N ASP A 211 9.97 -27.68 -6.24
CA ASP A 211 9.22 -28.82 -6.78
C ASP A 211 7.69 -28.66 -6.66
N ARG A 212 7.22 -27.58 -6.06
CA ARG A 212 5.79 -27.30 -5.95
C ARG A 212 5.23 -26.74 -7.25
N ASN A 213 3.97 -27.09 -7.52
CA ASN A 213 3.22 -26.45 -8.60
C ASN A 213 2.97 -24.96 -8.28
N VAL A 214 3.00 -24.14 -9.33
CA VAL A 214 2.75 -22.69 -9.19
C VAL A 214 1.38 -22.41 -8.56
N GLY A 215 0.38 -23.25 -8.85
CA GLY A 215 -0.95 -23.13 -8.26
C GLY A 215 -1.05 -23.36 -6.74
N ASP A 216 -0.05 -24.02 -6.16
CA ASP A 216 -0.01 -24.40 -4.75
C ASP A 216 0.82 -23.43 -3.90
N LEU A 217 1.34 -22.37 -4.49
CA LEU A 217 2.15 -21.37 -3.80
C LEU A 217 1.29 -20.44 -2.94
N SER A 218 1.81 -20.09 -1.76
CA SER A 218 1.25 -19.00 -0.96
C SER A 218 1.42 -17.63 -1.64
N GLY A 219 0.70 -16.61 -1.16
CA GLY A 219 0.80 -15.26 -1.72
C GLY A 219 2.22 -14.71 -1.74
N GLY A 220 2.98 -14.88 -0.66
CA GLY A 220 4.38 -14.45 -0.57
C GLY A 220 5.32 -15.27 -1.46
N GLU A 221 5.14 -16.58 -1.51
CA GLU A 221 5.89 -17.47 -2.40
C GLU A 221 5.62 -17.15 -3.87
N LEU A 222 4.37 -16.91 -4.21
CA LEU A 222 3.96 -16.53 -5.57
C LEU A 222 4.52 -15.16 -5.98
N GLN A 223 4.56 -14.21 -5.06
CA GLN A 223 5.18 -12.90 -5.29
C GLN A 223 6.68 -13.02 -5.56
N ARG A 224 7.40 -13.79 -4.75
CA ARG A 224 8.84 -14.06 -4.96
C ARG A 224 9.09 -14.81 -6.26
N PHE A 225 8.25 -15.76 -6.58
CA PHE A 225 8.29 -16.46 -7.87
C PHE A 225 8.08 -15.51 -9.05
N ALA A 226 7.11 -14.61 -8.98
CA ALA A 226 6.87 -13.60 -10.02
C ALA A 226 8.07 -12.67 -10.23
N ILE A 227 8.72 -12.24 -9.15
CA ILE A 227 9.96 -11.46 -9.22
C ILE A 227 11.08 -12.27 -9.91
N ALA A 228 11.24 -13.54 -9.54
CA ALA A 228 12.22 -14.44 -10.14
C ALA A 228 11.99 -14.64 -11.65
N VAL A 229 10.75 -14.83 -12.07
CA VAL A 229 10.37 -15.00 -13.49
C VAL A 229 10.76 -13.78 -14.31
N VAL A 230 10.61 -12.59 -13.78
CA VAL A 230 11.03 -11.36 -14.45
C VAL A 230 12.55 -11.21 -14.44
N ALA A 231 13.19 -11.42 -13.31
CA ALA A 231 14.63 -11.21 -13.13
C ALA A 231 15.50 -12.24 -13.90
N ILE A 232 14.99 -13.45 -14.13
CA ILE A 232 15.73 -14.52 -14.82
C ILE A 232 15.81 -14.32 -16.33
N GLN A 233 14.94 -13.52 -16.91
CA GLN A 233 14.92 -13.20 -18.31
C GLN A 233 15.89 -12.08 -18.66
N ASN A 234 16.35 -12.06 -19.90
CA ASN A 234 17.20 -10.98 -20.39
C ASN A 234 16.34 -9.93 -21.10
N ALA A 235 16.29 -8.74 -20.53
CA ALA A 235 15.54 -7.62 -21.07
C ALA A 235 16.31 -6.32 -20.92
N GLU A 236 15.97 -5.32 -21.71
CA GLU A 236 16.50 -3.96 -21.59
C GLU A 236 15.65 -3.13 -20.63
N ILE A 237 14.38 -3.46 -20.45
CA ILE A 237 13.44 -2.76 -19.60
C ILE A 237 12.79 -3.75 -18.61
N TYR A 238 13.08 -3.58 -17.33
CA TYR A 238 12.46 -4.34 -16.25
C TYR A 238 11.50 -3.45 -15.46
N MET A 239 10.28 -3.92 -15.27
CA MET A 239 9.27 -3.21 -14.50
C MET A 239 8.69 -4.09 -13.41
N PHE A 240 8.55 -3.54 -12.20
CA PHE A 240 8.00 -4.23 -11.05
C PHE A 240 6.87 -3.39 -10.44
N ASP A 241 5.67 -3.91 -10.47
CA ASP A 241 4.51 -3.27 -9.90
C ASP A 241 4.22 -3.85 -8.51
N GLU A 242 4.50 -3.07 -7.47
CA GLU A 242 4.35 -3.44 -6.06
C GLU A 242 5.06 -4.75 -5.67
N PRO A 243 6.39 -4.84 -5.79
CA PRO A 243 7.11 -6.07 -5.50
C PRO A 243 7.15 -6.44 -4.02
N SER A 244 6.86 -5.52 -3.09
CA SER A 244 6.88 -5.79 -1.65
C SER A 244 5.59 -6.40 -1.09
N SER A 245 4.51 -6.43 -1.86
CA SER A 245 3.24 -7.00 -1.40
C SER A 245 3.41 -8.46 -0.94
N TYR A 246 2.75 -8.84 0.15
CA TYR A 246 2.82 -10.16 0.79
C TYR A 246 4.18 -10.55 1.40
N LEU A 247 5.22 -9.75 1.26
CA LEU A 247 6.55 -10.05 1.75
C LEU A 247 6.75 -9.49 3.16
N ASP A 248 7.51 -10.22 3.98
CA ASP A 248 8.04 -9.68 5.23
C ASP A 248 9.23 -8.74 4.96
N VAL A 249 9.73 -8.11 6.01
CA VAL A 249 10.82 -7.13 5.89
C VAL A 249 12.06 -7.70 5.23
N LYS A 250 12.51 -8.89 5.65
CA LYS A 250 13.69 -9.54 5.07
C LYS A 250 13.50 -9.85 3.60
N GLN A 251 12.34 -10.40 3.24
CA GLN A 251 11.99 -10.72 1.88
C GLN A 251 11.88 -9.47 0.99
N ARG A 252 11.33 -8.37 1.51
CA ARG A 252 11.28 -7.08 0.81
C ARG A 252 12.66 -6.57 0.43
N LEU A 253 13.61 -6.66 1.35
CA LEU A 253 14.98 -6.21 1.10
C LEU A 253 15.74 -7.14 0.17
N LYS A 254 15.55 -8.44 0.29
CA LYS A 254 16.09 -9.40 -0.68
C LYS A 254 15.57 -9.17 -2.09
N ALA A 255 14.27 -8.95 -2.22
CA ALA A 255 13.65 -8.57 -3.49
C ALA A 255 14.24 -7.25 -4.04
N ALA A 256 14.42 -6.25 -3.20
CA ALA A 256 15.03 -4.99 -3.57
C ALA A 256 16.48 -5.16 -4.05
N GLN A 257 17.27 -6.00 -3.40
CA GLN A 257 18.63 -6.31 -3.83
C GLN A 257 18.65 -7.02 -5.19
N VAL A 258 17.75 -7.99 -5.41
CA VAL A 258 17.59 -8.67 -6.70
C VAL A 258 17.22 -7.69 -7.81
N ILE A 259 16.28 -6.80 -7.57
CA ILE A 259 15.87 -5.78 -8.54
C ILE A 259 17.04 -4.85 -8.89
N ARG A 260 17.79 -4.38 -7.90
CA ARG A 260 18.97 -3.55 -8.17
C ARG A 260 20.08 -4.28 -8.92
N SER A 261 20.20 -5.59 -8.76
CA SER A 261 21.18 -6.42 -9.49
C SER A 261 20.92 -6.49 -11.00
N LEU A 262 19.73 -6.10 -11.44
CA LEU A 262 19.37 -6.05 -12.86
C LEU A 262 19.90 -4.82 -13.59
N LEU A 263 20.47 -3.85 -12.88
CA LEU A 263 21.02 -2.64 -13.46
C LEU A 263 22.23 -2.93 -14.34
N ARG A 264 22.15 -2.48 -15.57
CA ARG A 264 23.24 -2.45 -16.56
C ARG A 264 23.29 -1.06 -17.18
N PRO A 265 24.44 -0.62 -17.74
CA PRO A 265 24.56 0.73 -18.30
C PRO A 265 23.49 1.10 -19.33
N ASN A 266 22.96 0.12 -20.05
CA ASN A 266 21.98 0.32 -21.12
C ASN A 266 20.57 -0.21 -20.76
N SER A 267 20.34 -0.65 -19.53
CA SER A 267 19.04 -1.16 -19.08
C SER A 267 18.28 -0.12 -18.26
N TYR A 268 16.96 -0.27 -18.27
CA TYR A 268 16.05 0.56 -17.48
C TYR A 268 15.36 -0.31 -16.45
N VAL A 269 15.27 0.14 -15.21
CA VAL A 269 14.53 -0.51 -14.14
C VAL A 269 13.54 0.48 -13.55
N ILE A 270 12.26 0.11 -13.56
CA ILE A 270 11.16 0.95 -13.08
C ILE A 270 10.38 0.17 -12.03
N VAL A 271 10.18 0.76 -10.85
CA VAL A 271 9.50 0.13 -9.73
C VAL A 271 8.39 1.02 -9.21
N VAL A 272 7.19 0.48 -9.13
CA VAL A 272 6.06 1.10 -8.41
C VAL A 272 6.01 0.49 -7.01
N GLU A 273 6.03 1.32 -5.98
CA GLU A 273 6.06 0.85 -4.60
C GLU A 273 5.29 1.79 -3.66
N HIS A 274 4.62 1.21 -2.67
CA HIS A 274 3.92 1.94 -1.61
C HIS A 274 4.65 1.92 -0.27
N ASP A 275 5.53 0.96 -0.05
CA ASP A 275 6.46 0.97 1.07
C ASP A 275 7.57 1.98 0.81
N LEU A 276 7.48 3.14 1.48
CA LEU A 276 8.39 4.25 1.24
C LEU A 276 9.84 3.96 1.68
N SER A 277 10.04 3.05 2.65
CA SER A 277 11.38 2.63 3.06
C SER A 277 12.05 1.79 1.98
N VAL A 278 11.32 0.85 1.39
CA VAL A 278 11.78 0.02 0.27
C VAL A 278 11.99 0.87 -0.98
N LEU A 279 11.08 1.78 -1.28
CA LEU A 279 11.20 2.69 -2.41
C LEU A 279 12.46 3.57 -2.33
N ASP A 280 12.73 4.12 -1.15
CA ASP A 280 13.93 4.93 -0.90
C ASP A 280 15.23 4.12 -1.02
N TYR A 281 15.20 2.86 -0.56
CA TYR A 281 16.33 1.94 -0.71
C TYR A 281 16.59 1.54 -2.18
N LEU A 282 15.54 1.24 -2.93
CA LEU A 282 15.59 0.79 -4.32
C LEU A 282 16.02 1.89 -5.28
N SER A 283 15.46 3.09 -5.13
CA SER A 283 15.44 4.09 -6.18
C SER A 283 16.68 4.96 -6.18
N ASP A 284 17.17 5.29 -7.38
CA ASP A 284 18.15 6.34 -7.58
C ASP A 284 17.48 7.71 -7.70
N PHE A 285 16.27 7.73 -8.25
CA PHE A 285 15.38 8.89 -8.25
C PHE A 285 13.91 8.45 -8.22
N ILE A 286 13.05 9.32 -7.71
CA ILE A 286 11.64 9.01 -7.49
C ILE A 286 10.78 10.03 -8.24
N CYS A 287 9.82 9.52 -9.01
CA CYS A 287 8.78 10.32 -9.61
C CYS A 287 7.47 10.14 -8.84
N CYS A 288 6.91 11.27 -8.43
CA CYS A 288 5.65 11.33 -7.73
C CYS A 288 4.52 11.58 -8.71
N LEU A 289 3.62 10.63 -8.85
CA LEU A 289 2.38 10.80 -9.60
C LEU A 289 1.29 11.30 -8.65
N TYR A 290 0.66 12.39 -9.02
CA TYR A 290 -0.26 13.08 -8.15
C TYR A 290 -1.49 13.62 -8.89
N GLY A 291 -2.53 13.90 -8.15
CA GLY A 291 -3.79 14.37 -8.66
C GLY A 291 -4.96 13.76 -7.91
N LYS A 292 -6.16 13.93 -8.44
CA LYS A 292 -7.32 13.17 -7.96
C LYS A 292 -7.37 11.81 -8.67
N PRO A 293 -7.63 10.70 -7.98
CA PRO A 293 -7.80 9.40 -8.62
C PRO A 293 -8.82 9.48 -9.76
N GLY A 294 -8.39 9.05 -10.95
CA GLY A 294 -9.18 9.15 -12.18
C GLY A 294 -9.17 10.51 -12.85
N TYR A 295 -8.51 11.54 -12.28
CA TYR A 295 -8.50 12.89 -12.83
C TYR A 295 -7.18 13.62 -12.59
N VAL A 296 -6.99 14.64 -13.36
CA VAL A 296 -5.84 15.49 -13.59
C VAL A 296 -5.03 15.91 -12.38
N PRO A 297 -3.69 16.00 -12.52
CA PRO A 297 -2.81 16.54 -11.50
C PRO A 297 -3.14 18.00 -11.15
N THR A 298 -3.16 18.29 -9.88
CA THR A 298 -3.14 19.65 -9.35
C THR A 298 -1.70 20.13 -9.17
N GLU A 299 -1.45 21.42 -9.39
CA GLU A 299 -0.12 21.99 -9.30
C GLU A 299 0.54 21.84 -7.93
N ASN A 300 1.87 21.73 -7.96
CA ASN A 300 2.79 21.80 -6.81
C ASN A 300 2.32 21.05 -5.57
N LEU A 301 2.48 19.77 -5.60
CA LEU A 301 2.22 18.95 -4.44
C LEU A 301 3.33 19.05 -3.42
N ARG A 302 2.97 19.60 -2.30
CA ARG A 302 3.48 19.05 -1.07
C ARG A 302 2.87 17.64 -0.94
N PHE A 303 3.69 16.63 -0.93
CA PHE A 303 3.30 15.23 -0.77
C PHE A 303 2.46 15.00 0.49
N ARG A 304 2.38 16.02 1.37
CA ARG A 304 1.60 16.08 2.60
C ARG A 304 1.28 17.52 2.98
N ASP A 305 0.04 17.77 3.30
CA ASP A 305 -0.37 18.98 4.03
C ASP A 305 0.12 18.95 5.49
N GLU A 306 0.44 17.77 6.02
CA GLU A 306 1.02 17.58 7.34
C GLU A 306 2.24 16.67 7.26
N SER A 307 3.38 17.12 7.75
CA SER A 307 4.54 16.27 7.96
C SER A 307 4.25 15.26 9.06
N LEU A 308 4.55 13.97 8.83
CA LEU A 308 4.68 13.05 9.94
C LEU A 308 5.92 13.43 10.72
N THR A 309 5.71 13.98 11.90
CA THR A 309 6.78 14.16 12.86
C THR A 309 6.99 12.79 13.51
N PHE A 310 8.04 12.09 13.09
CA PHE A 310 8.54 10.95 13.84
C PHE A 310 9.17 11.54 15.10
N LYS A 311 8.42 11.49 16.21
CA LYS A 311 9.01 11.83 17.48
C LYS A 311 10.17 10.88 17.71
N VAL A 312 11.30 11.43 18.10
CA VAL A 312 12.30 10.76 18.90
C VAL A 312 11.60 10.56 20.23
N ALA A 313 10.79 9.53 20.32
CA ALA A 313 10.03 9.33 21.53
C ALA A 313 10.93 8.60 22.51
N GLU A 314 11.43 9.36 23.35
CA GLU A 314 11.00 9.12 24.73
C GLU A 314 9.48 9.16 24.71
N THR A 315 8.84 8.10 25.20
CA THR A 315 7.44 8.09 25.60
C THR A 315 7.07 9.48 26.12
N PRO A 316 5.93 10.08 25.74
CA PRO A 316 5.49 11.30 26.38
C PRO A 316 5.72 11.08 27.86
N GLN A 317 6.41 11.99 28.52
CA GLN A 317 6.62 11.91 29.95
C GLN A 317 5.24 11.97 30.60
N GLU A 318 4.59 10.81 30.61
CA GLU A 318 3.43 10.60 31.42
C GLU A 318 3.90 10.80 32.86
N THR A 319 3.23 11.63 33.59
CA THR A 319 3.57 11.84 35.01
C THR A 319 3.48 10.49 35.72
N ALA A 320 4.32 10.26 36.72
CA ALA A 320 4.28 9.00 37.48
C ALA A 320 2.87 8.68 38.00
N GLU A 321 2.06 9.70 38.27
CA GLU A 321 0.64 9.59 38.64
C GLU A 321 -0.26 9.06 37.51
N GLU A 322 0.00 9.44 36.26
CA GLU A 322 -0.74 8.89 35.09
C GLU A 322 -0.38 7.44 34.83
N ILE A 323 0.87 7.05 34.99
CA ILE A 323 1.34 5.67 34.84
C ILE A 323 0.72 4.74 35.89
N GLU A 324 0.52 5.22 37.13
CA GLU A 324 -0.11 4.43 38.18
C GLU A 324 -1.61 4.19 37.96
N THR A 325 -2.27 4.98 37.11
CA THR A 325 -3.71 4.83 36.82
C THR A 325 -4.02 3.83 35.72
N TYR A 326 -3.01 3.37 34.95
CA TYR A 326 -3.24 2.40 33.89
C TYR A 326 -3.38 0.98 34.42
N ALA A 327 -4.34 0.23 33.90
CA ALA A 327 -4.48 -1.19 34.16
C ALA A 327 -3.26 -1.93 33.58
N ARG A 328 -2.67 -2.82 34.39
CA ARG A 328 -1.54 -3.67 33.98
C ARG A 328 -2.00 -5.08 33.81
N TYR A 329 -1.58 -5.70 32.71
CA TYR A 329 -1.88 -7.07 32.38
C TYR A 329 -0.58 -7.85 32.23
N ARG A 330 -0.57 -9.07 32.72
CA ARG A 330 0.59 -9.99 32.62
C ARG A 330 0.15 -11.26 31.94
N TYR A 331 1.05 -11.82 31.17
CA TYR A 331 0.92 -13.18 30.64
C TYR A 331 2.14 -14.02 31.02
N PRO A 332 1.93 -15.32 31.32
CA PRO A 332 3.00 -16.22 31.74
C PRO A 332 3.86 -16.68 30.56
N SER A 333 5.04 -17.23 30.87
CA SER A 333 5.80 -18.01 29.90
C SER A 333 4.98 -19.25 29.51
N MET A 334 4.80 -19.46 28.21
CA MET A 334 3.99 -20.53 27.66
C MET A 334 4.54 -21.03 26.34
N ALA A 335 4.14 -22.22 25.93
CA ALA A 335 4.54 -22.80 24.66
C ALA A 335 3.37 -23.46 23.95
N LYS A 336 3.42 -23.46 22.63
CA LYS A 336 2.45 -24.11 21.76
C LYS A 336 3.14 -24.79 20.59
N THR A 337 2.78 -26.04 20.34
CA THR A 337 3.23 -26.81 19.18
C THR A 337 2.06 -27.11 18.27
N GLN A 338 2.18 -26.78 16.99
CA GLN A 338 1.17 -27.07 15.97
C GLN A 338 1.85 -27.57 14.69
N GLY A 339 1.52 -28.80 14.27
CA GLY A 339 1.95 -29.31 12.97
C GLY A 339 3.48 -29.28 12.71
N GLY A 340 4.30 -29.48 13.74
CA GLY A 340 5.75 -29.43 13.63
C GLY A 340 6.38 -28.06 13.89
N PHE A 341 5.57 -27.02 14.09
CA PHE A 341 6.02 -25.70 14.52
C PHE A 341 5.83 -25.51 16.02
N THR A 342 6.87 -25.04 16.71
CA THR A 342 6.84 -24.74 18.14
C THR A 342 7.08 -23.27 18.39
N LEU A 343 6.16 -22.62 19.11
CA LEU A 343 6.33 -21.27 19.60
C LEU A 343 6.50 -21.29 21.12
N LYS A 344 7.57 -20.68 21.59
CA LYS A 344 7.82 -20.36 23.00
C LYS A 344 7.57 -18.89 23.22
N VAL A 345 6.75 -18.56 24.20
CA VAL A 345 6.44 -17.19 24.59
C VAL A 345 7.10 -16.92 25.94
N VAL A 346 7.95 -15.89 25.99
CA VAL A 346 8.53 -15.41 27.22
C VAL A 346 7.50 -14.55 27.94
N GLU A 347 7.40 -14.68 29.26
CA GLU A 347 6.52 -13.84 30.09
C GLU A 347 6.65 -12.36 29.79
N GLY A 348 5.56 -11.63 29.89
CA GLY A 348 5.55 -10.20 29.62
C GLY A 348 4.38 -9.49 30.25
N GLU A 349 4.47 -8.17 30.23
CA GLU A 349 3.40 -7.29 30.69
C GLU A 349 3.12 -6.16 29.70
N PHE A 350 1.90 -5.69 29.70
CA PHE A 350 1.46 -4.54 28.94
C PHE A 350 0.39 -3.75 29.69
N THR A 351 0.14 -2.53 29.27
CA THR A 351 -0.81 -1.63 29.90
C THR A 351 -1.87 -1.15 28.91
N ASP A 352 -2.93 -0.54 29.41
CA ASP A 352 -3.85 0.24 28.59
C ASP A 352 -3.11 1.40 27.90
N SER A 353 -3.72 1.94 26.86
CA SER A 353 -3.18 3.06 26.07
C SER A 353 -1.81 2.77 25.43
N GLN A 354 -1.55 1.51 25.11
CA GLN A 354 -0.33 1.06 24.44
C GLN A 354 -0.62 0.42 23.10
N ILE A 355 0.29 0.64 22.16
CA ILE A 355 0.38 -0.11 20.90
C ILE A 355 1.67 -0.92 20.92
N ILE A 356 1.52 -2.23 20.84
CA ILE A 356 2.64 -3.16 20.77
C ILE A 356 2.74 -3.70 19.35
N VAL A 357 3.84 -3.41 18.68
CA VAL A 357 4.11 -3.91 17.34
C VAL A 357 4.90 -5.21 17.43
N MET A 358 4.43 -6.23 16.73
CA MET A 358 5.09 -7.53 16.66
C MET A 358 5.99 -7.57 15.42
N LEU A 359 7.28 -7.73 15.66
CA LEU A 359 8.34 -7.75 14.65
C LEU A 359 8.89 -9.15 14.47
N GLY A 360 8.90 -9.65 13.25
CA GLY A 360 9.44 -10.96 12.93
C GLY A 360 9.20 -11.34 11.48
N GLU A 361 9.95 -12.31 11.00
CA GLU A 361 9.74 -12.89 9.68
C GLU A 361 8.37 -13.59 9.60
N ASN A 362 7.89 -13.86 8.39
CA ASN A 362 6.70 -14.69 8.20
C ASN A 362 6.95 -16.10 8.74
N GLY A 363 5.95 -16.69 9.36
CA GLY A 363 6.05 -18.03 9.94
C GLY A 363 6.76 -18.10 11.31
N THR A 364 6.90 -16.99 12.02
CA THR A 364 7.50 -16.94 13.36
C THR A 364 6.50 -17.06 14.51
N GLY A 365 5.23 -17.25 14.22
CA GLY A 365 4.20 -17.51 15.23
C GLY A 365 3.47 -16.29 15.76
N LYS A 366 3.53 -15.15 15.08
CA LYS A 366 2.81 -13.93 15.48
C LYS A 366 1.31 -14.16 15.62
N THR A 367 0.68 -14.79 14.64
CA THR A 367 -0.76 -15.13 14.67
C THR A 367 -1.07 -16.15 15.77
N THR A 368 -0.19 -17.12 16.01
CA THR A 368 -0.35 -18.13 17.07
C THR A 368 -0.37 -17.47 18.44
N PHE A 369 0.54 -16.55 18.71
CA PHE A 369 0.58 -15.80 19.97
C PHE A 369 -0.69 -14.97 20.19
N ILE A 370 -1.15 -14.27 19.16
CA ILE A 370 -2.39 -13.50 19.17
C ILE A 370 -3.59 -14.41 19.53
N ARG A 371 -3.68 -15.56 18.91
CA ARG A 371 -4.77 -16.50 19.17
C ARG A 371 -4.73 -17.08 20.59
N MET A 372 -3.54 -17.25 21.17
CA MET A 372 -3.41 -17.65 22.57
C MET A 372 -3.88 -16.55 23.52
N LEU A 373 -3.48 -15.28 23.28
CA LEU A 373 -3.97 -14.15 24.07
C LEU A 373 -5.49 -13.95 23.97
N ALA A 374 -6.06 -14.25 22.80
CA ALA A 374 -7.50 -14.17 22.57
C ALA A 374 -8.31 -15.32 23.19
N GLY A 375 -7.64 -16.29 23.80
CA GLY A 375 -8.30 -17.50 24.31
C GLY A 375 -8.81 -18.46 23.24
N LEU A 376 -8.47 -18.22 21.97
CA LEU A 376 -8.87 -19.06 20.83
C LEU A 376 -8.01 -20.32 20.68
N LEU A 377 -6.87 -20.34 21.32
CA LEU A 377 -5.88 -21.41 21.28
C LEU A 377 -5.30 -21.60 22.68
N LYS A 378 -5.41 -22.81 23.22
CA LYS A 378 -4.83 -23.12 24.53
C LYS A 378 -3.34 -23.43 24.38
N PRO A 379 -2.45 -22.89 25.25
CA PRO A 379 -1.05 -23.29 25.28
C PRO A 379 -0.94 -24.74 25.75
N ASP A 380 0.13 -25.42 25.28
CA ASP A 380 0.42 -26.80 25.68
C ASP A 380 1.06 -26.86 27.07
N THR A 381 1.91 -25.85 27.37
CA THR A 381 2.61 -25.71 28.65
C THR A 381 2.52 -24.27 29.14
N VAL A 382 2.40 -24.08 30.45
CA VAL A 382 2.45 -22.79 31.13
C VAL A 382 3.44 -22.94 32.29
N GLU A 383 4.50 -22.12 32.33
CA GLU A 383 5.61 -22.24 33.30
C GLU A 383 5.28 -21.38 34.49
N ASP A 384 4.43 -20.87 34.92
CA ASP A 384 4.14 -20.23 36.21
C ASP A 384 2.67 -20.38 36.56
N SER A 385 2.40 -21.27 37.50
CA SER A 385 1.03 -21.57 37.91
C SER A 385 0.30 -20.44 38.64
N ASP A 386 1.03 -19.39 39.04
CA ASP A 386 0.49 -18.26 39.76
C ASP A 386 -0.01 -17.13 38.85
N VAL A 387 0.32 -17.17 37.55
CA VAL A 387 -0.15 -16.19 36.56
C VAL A 387 -1.14 -16.86 35.61
N GLU A 388 -2.41 -16.57 35.79
CA GLU A 388 -3.43 -16.98 34.84
C GLU A 388 -3.37 -16.13 33.57
N ILE A 389 -3.64 -16.74 32.41
CA ILE A 389 -3.83 -16.00 31.17
C ILE A 389 -5.14 -15.21 31.30
N PRO A 390 -5.08 -13.88 31.25
CA PRO A 390 -6.29 -13.08 31.42
C PRO A 390 -7.30 -13.38 30.31
N GLU A 391 -8.58 -13.46 30.66
CA GLU A 391 -9.66 -13.50 29.67
C GLU A 391 -9.93 -12.09 29.14
N PHE A 392 -9.53 -11.85 27.89
CA PHE A 392 -9.75 -10.59 27.22
C PHE A 392 -10.90 -10.69 26.22
N ASN A 393 -11.68 -9.62 26.13
CA ASN A 393 -12.56 -9.41 24.99
C ASN A 393 -11.73 -8.83 23.84
N VAL A 394 -11.62 -9.57 22.74
CA VAL A 394 -10.69 -9.25 21.64
C VAL A 394 -11.46 -8.91 20.37
N SER A 395 -11.07 -7.79 19.74
CA SER A 395 -11.46 -7.45 18.38
C SER A 395 -10.31 -7.74 17.42
N TYR A 396 -10.58 -8.52 16.39
CA TYR A 396 -9.55 -8.99 15.46
C TYR A 396 -9.81 -8.54 14.03
N LYS A 397 -8.79 -7.93 13.43
CA LYS A 397 -8.71 -7.67 12.00
C LYS A 397 -7.71 -8.65 11.39
N PRO A 398 -8.15 -9.65 10.61
CA PRO A 398 -7.28 -10.66 10.02
C PRO A 398 -6.44 -10.11 8.87
N GLN A 399 -5.36 -10.81 8.54
CA GLN A 399 -4.50 -10.49 7.40
C GLN A 399 -5.24 -10.60 6.06
N LYS A 400 -5.97 -11.70 5.88
CA LYS A 400 -6.79 -11.92 4.68
C LYS A 400 -8.25 -11.64 4.97
N ILE A 401 -8.86 -10.83 4.14
CA ILE A 401 -10.26 -10.46 4.23
C ILE A 401 -10.99 -11.03 3.03
N SER A 402 -12.05 -11.79 3.30
CA SER A 402 -12.90 -12.35 2.26
C SER A 402 -14.20 -11.55 2.16
N PRO A 403 -14.53 -10.97 1.01
CA PRO A 403 -15.76 -10.21 0.83
C PRO A 403 -16.97 -11.14 0.65
N LYS A 404 -17.39 -11.80 1.72
CA LYS A 404 -18.52 -12.76 1.69
C LYS A 404 -19.88 -12.14 2.02
N PHE A 405 -19.90 -10.88 2.43
CA PHE A 405 -21.15 -10.23 2.84
C PHE A 405 -21.93 -9.72 1.61
N PRO A 406 -23.18 -10.15 1.40
CA PRO A 406 -23.91 -9.91 0.14
C PRO A 406 -24.61 -8.55 0.06
N HIS A 407 -24.42 -7.66 1.03
CA HIS A 407 -25.10 -6.38 1.15
C HIS A 407 -24.13 -5.20 1.14
N SER A 408 -24.66 -3.98 1.26
CA SER A 408 -23.87 -2.75 1.30
C SER A 408 -23.01 -2.63 2.55
N VAL A 409 -21.97 -1.79 2.47
CA VAL A 409 -21.13 -1.44 3.62
C VAL A 409 -21.97 -0.87 4.77
N ARG A 410 -22.94 0.00 4.47
CA ARG A 410 -23.87 0.56 5.46
C ARG A 410 -24.59 -0.52 6.24
N HIS A 411 -25.10 -1.53 5.57
CA HIS A 411 -25.79 -2.65 6.21
C HIS A 411 -24.83 -3.47 7.10
N LEU A 412 -23.61 -3.71 6.62
CA LEU A 412 -22.57 -4.40 7.39
C LEU A 412 -22.21 -3.65 8.68
N LEU A 413 -21.97 -2.35 8.60
CA LEU A 413 -21.64 -1.52 9.76
C LEU A 413 -22.80 -1.45 10.75
N HIS A 414 -24.02 -1.28 10.26
CA HIS A 414 -25.21 -1.28 11.10
C HIS A 414 -25.44 -2.61 11.83
N GLN A 415 -25.16 -3.74 11.16
CA GLN A 415 -25.31 -5.06 11.76
C GLN A 415 -24.21 -5.37 12.79
N LYS A 416 -22.98 -4.96 12.54
CA LYS A 416 -21.81 -5.39 13.32
C LYS A 416 -21.36 -4.40 14.39
N ILE A 417 -21.49 -3.10 14.14
CA ILE A 417 -20.97 -2.03 15.01
C ILE A 417 -21.97 -0.87 15.13
N ARG A 418 -23.25 -1.17 15.30
CA ARG A 418 -24.32 -0.17 15.31
C ARG A 418 -24.05 1.02 16.23
N ASP A 419 -23.66 0.79 17.46
CA ASP A 419 -23.47 1.82 18.47
C ASP A 419 -22.29 2.72 18.11
N SER A 420 -21.18 2.15 17.66
CA SER A 420 -20.01 2.92 17.21
C SER A 420 -20.30 3.69 15.91
N TYR A 421 -20.93 3.05 14.96
CA TYR A 421 -21.31 3.65 13.69
C TYR A 421 -22.22 4.87 13.82
N MET A 422 -23.07 4.91 14.84
CA MET A 422 -23.95 6.03 15.14
C MET A 422 -23.30 7.10 16.03
N HIS A 423 -22.15 6.81 16.63
CA HIS A 423 -21.49 7.73 17.56
C HIS A 423 -20.71 8.82 16.82
N PRO A 424 -20.99 10.11 17.04
CA PRO A 424 -20.36 11.21 16.28
C PRO A 424 -18.83 11.24 16.35
N GLN A 425 -18.25 10.89 17.49
CA GLN A 425 -16.79 10.88 17.66
C GLN A 425 -16.15 9.75 16.85
N PHE A 426 -16.73 8.57 16.84
CA PHE A 426 -16.24 7.46 16.02
C PHE A 426 -16.31 7.81 14.50
N VAL A 427 -17.38 8.44 14.09
CA VAL A 427 -17.52 8.92 12.70
C VAL A 427 -16.41 9.93 12.38
N SER A 428 -16.16 10.88 13.26
CA SER A 428 -15.13 11.91 13.07
C SER A 428 -13.70 11.34 13.10
N ASP A 429 -13.40 10.46 14.04
CA ASP A 429 -12.04 10.01 14.32
C ASP A 429 -11.61 8.79 13.47
N VAL A 430 -12.56 7.98 13.05
CA VAL A 430 -12.29 6.73 12.31
C VAL A 430 -12.88 6.74 10.92
N MET A 431 -14.19 6.95 10.79
CA MET A 431 -14.89 6.78 9.51
C MET A 431 -14.51 7.84 8.47
N LYS A 432 -14.47 9.11 8.87
CA LYS A 432 -14.10 10.21 7.95
C LYS A 432 -12.67 10.12 7.44
N PRO A 433 -11.64 9.97 8.31
CA PRO A 433 -10.27 9.83 7.83
C PRO A 433 -10.05 8.62 6.93
N LEU A 434 -10.68 7.49 7.23
CA LEU A 434 -10.64 6.28 6.39
C LEU A 434 -11.54 6.37 5.14
N GLN A 435 -12.23 7.49 4.94
CA GLN A 435 -13.13 7.72 3.81
C GLN A 435 -14.23 6.64 3.66
N ILE A 436 -14.73 6.12 4.78
CA ILE A 436 -15.76 5.08 4.80
C ILE A 436 -17.10 5.61 4.27
N GLU A 437 -17.41 6.89 4.52
CA GLU A 437 -18.68 7.52 4.07
C GLU A 437 -18.90 7.38 2.56
N GLN A 438 -17.82 7.42 1.77
CA GLN A 438 -17.88 7.26 0.32
C GLN A 438 -18.20 5.83 -0.13
N LEU A 439 -18.00 4.85 0.74
CA LEU A 439 -18.17 3.42 0.48
C LEU A 439 -19.52 2.88 0.97
N MET A 440 -20.29 3.68 1.73
CA MET A 440 -21.47 3.23 2.47
C MET A 440 -22.54 2.56 1.60
N ASP A 441 -22.73 3.03 0.39
CA ASP A 441 -23.77 2.54 -0.52
C ASP A 441 -23.24 1.49 -1.52
N GLN A 442 -21.94 1.14 -1.44
CA GLN A 442 -21.35 0.09 -2.26
C GLN A 442 -21.58 -1.28 -1.63
N GLU A 443 -21.76 -2.28 -2.47
CA GLU A 443 -21.80 -3.68 -2.02
C GLU A 443 -20.40 -4.16 -1.63
N VAL A 444 -20.30 -4.85 -0.50
CA VAL A 444 -19.02 -5.33 0.05
C VAL A 444 -18.27 -6.22 -0.95
N VAL A 445 -18.99 -7.03 -1.72
CA VAL A 445 -18.40 -7.92 -2.73
C VAL A 445 -17.72 -7.18 -3.89
N ASN A 446 -18.06 -5.92 -4.10
CA ASN A 446 -17.54 -5.09 -5.20
C ASN A 446 -16.41 -4.13 -4.75
N LEU A 447 -16.02 -4.19 -3.48
CA LEU A 447 -14.95 -3.33 -2.96
C LEU A 447 -13.59 -3.77 -3.51
N SER A 448 -12.73 -2.80 -3.83
CA SER A 448 -11.31 -3.05 -4.09
C SER A 448 -10.60 -3.55 -2.83
N GLY A 449 -9.41 -4.13 -2.98
CA GLY A 449 -8.62 -4.60 -1.85
C GLY A 449 -8.35 -3.52 -0.80
N GLY A 450 -7.98 -2.31 -1.23
CA GLY A 450 -7.75 -1.18 -0.33
C GLY A 450 -9.01 -0.67 0.36
N GLU A 451 -10.13 -0.61 -0.36
CA GLU A 451 -11.43 -0.25 0.21
C GLU A 451 -11.91 -1.27 1.24
N LEU A 452 -11.77 -2.55 0.92
CA LEU A 452 -12.12 -3.64 1.85
C LEU A 452 -11.24 -3.61 3.11
N GLN A 453 -9.95 -3.32 2.98
CA GLN A 453 -9.02 -3.16 4.08
C GLN A 453 -9.44 -2.02 5.03
N ARG A 454 -9.83 -0.88 4.48
CA ARG A 454 -10.31 0.26 5.27
C ARG A 454 -11.61 -0.06 6.00
N VAL A 455 -12.54 -0.74 5.36
CA VAL A 455 -13.78 -1.21 6.00
C VAL A 455 -13.50 -2.21 7.12
N ALA A 456 -12.59 -3.15 6.90
CA ALA A 456 -12.20 -4.12 7.91
C ALA A 456 -11.54 -3.46 9.13
N LEU A 457 -10.70 -2.46 8.92
CA LEU A 457 -10.10 -1.68 10.00
C LEU A 457 -11.18 -0.91 10.79
N CYS A 458 -12.13 -0.30 10.09
CA CYS A 458 -13.27 0.37 10.71
C CYS A 458 -14.11 -0.59 11.56
N LEU A 459 -14.41 -1.77 11.06
CA LEU A 459 -15.13 -2.82 11.80
C LEU A 459 -14.37 -3.28 13.04
N CYS A 460 -13.06 -3.48 12.93
CA CYS A 460 -12.23 -3.88 14.05
C CYS A 460 -12.26 -2.83 15.16
N LEU A 461 -12.04 -1.56 14.83
CA LEU A 461 -12.01 -0.47 15.81
C LEU A 461 -13.39 -0.13 16.37
N GLY A 462 -14.45 -0.36 15.61
CA GLY A 462 -15.82 -0.10 16.04
C GLY A 462 -16.41 -1.16 16.99
N LYS A 463 -15.80 -2.34 17.04
CA LYS A 463 -16.25 -3.39 17.95
C LYS A 463 -15.73 -3.13 19.36
N PRO A 464 -16.59 -3.11 20.39
CA PRO A 464 -16.13 -2.96 21.76
C PRO A 464 -15.22 -4.12 22.18
N ALA A 465 -14.04 -3.82 22.66
CA ALA A 465 -13.06 -4.82 23.08
C ALA A 465 -12.07 -4.24 24.08
N ASP A 466 -11.34 -5.11 24.78
CA ASP A 466 -10.24 -4.74 25.65
C ASP A 466 -8.92 -4.68 24.88
N ILE A 467 -8.77 -5.61 23.94
CA ILE A 467 -7.58 -5.72 23.08
C ILE A 467 -8.00 -5.71 21.61
N TYR A 468 -7.28 -4.95 20.83
CA TYR A 468 -7.43 -4.87 19.38
C TYR A 468 -6.22 -5.53 18.71
N LEU A 469 -6.48 -6.58 17.94
CA LEU A 469 -5.48 -7.32 17.18
C LEU A 469 -5.58 -6.94 15.72
N ILE A 470 -4.57 -6.25 15.21
CA ILE A 470 -4.58 -5.71 13.86
C ILE A 470 -3.43 -6.34 13.07
N ASP A 471 -3.79 -7.20 12.14
CA ASP A 471 -2.84 -7.96 11.33
C ASP A 471 -2.63 -7.29 9.97
N GLU A 472 -1.44 -6.78 9.74
CA GLU A 472 -1.00 -6.08 8.53
C GLU A 472 -1.98 -4.99 8.04
N PRO A 473 -2.17 -3.92 8.81
CA PRO A 473 -3.09 -2.85 8.42
C PRO A 473 -2.65 -2.09 7.16
N SER A 474 -1.37 -2.16 6.77
CA SER A 474 -0.85 -1.54 5.55
C SER A 474 -1.17 -2.29 4.27
N ALA A 475 -1.58 -3.57 4.34
CA ALA A 475 -1.85 -4.38 3.17
C ALA A 475 -2.91 -3.71 2.27
N TYR A 476 -2.68 -3.72 0.96
CA TYR A 476 -3.53 -3.13 -0.08
C TYR A 476 -3.69 -1.59 -0.04
N LEU A 477 -3.12 -0.91 0.94
CA LEU A 477 -3.17 0.54 1.05
C LEU A 477 -2.02 1.20 0.28
N ASP A 478 -2.30 2.34 -0.34
CA ASP A 478 -1.24 3.19 -0.88
C ASP A 478 -0.49 3.93 0.24
N SER A 479 0.59 4.63 -0.10
CA SER A 479 1.45 5.28 0.89
C SER A 479 0.72 6.34 1.73
N GLU A 480 -0.19 7.09 1.14
CA GLU A 480 -1.00 8.09 1.84
C GLU A 480 -2.01 7.43 2.78
N GLN A 481 -2.71 6.41 2.30
CA GLN A 481 -3.67 5.65 3.10
C GLN A 481 -3.01 4.93 4.28
N ARG A 482 -1.78 4.44 4.14
CA ARG A 482 -0.98 3.87 5.24
C ARG A 482 -0.74 4.87 6.36
N ILE A 483 -0.39 6.10 6.00
CA ILE A 483 -0.19 7.18 6.96
C ILE A 483 -1.48 7.52 7.70
N VAL A 484 -2.57 7.67 6.95
CA VAL A 484 -3.89 7.95 7.54
C VAL A 484 -4.32 6.82 8.48
N ALA A 485 -4.19 5.56 8.06
CA ALA A 485 -4.52 4.41 8.89
C ALA A 485 -3.70 4.37 10.17
N SER A 486 -2.41 4.67 10.10
CA SER A 486 -1.53 4.77 11.28
C SER A 486 -2.02 5.84 12.27
N LYS A 487 -2.38 7.01 11.78
CA LYS A 487 -2.92 8.10 12.61
C LYS A 487 -4.25 7.70 13.26
N VAL A 488 -5.13 7.07 12.50
CA VAL A 488 -6.44 6.61 13.00
C VAL A 488 -6.28 5.57 14.11
N ILE A 489 -5.45 4.56 13.91
CA ILE A 489 -5.19 3.51 14.91
C ILE A 489 -4.62 4.13 16.19
N LYS A 490 -3.59 4.95 16.06
CA LYS A 490 -2.92 5.54 17.21
C LYS A 490 -3.86 6.44 18.02
N ARG A 491 -4.60 7.30 17.35
CA ARG A 491 -5.56 8.20 17.98
C ARG A 491 -6.68 7.43 18.67
N PHE A 492 -7.24 6.42 18.01
CA PHE A 492 -8.31 5.60 18.58
C PHE A 492 -7.86 4.88 19.85
N ILE A 493 -6.73 4.19 19.80
CA ILE A 493 -6.21 3.42 20.95
C ILE A 493 -5.92 4.33 22.16
N LEU A 494 -5.33 5.49 21.93
CA LEU A 494 -5.03 6.45 23.01
C LEU A 494 -6.32 7.02 23.63
N HIS A 495 -7.29 7.41 22.81
CA HIS A 495 -8.54 8.00 23.31
C HIS A 495 -9.45 6.96 23.99
N ALA A 496 -9.50 5.75 23.46
CA ALA A 496 -10.29 4.67 24.04
C ALA A 496 -9.65 4.07 25.31
N LYS A 497 -8.39 4.41 25.60
CA LYS A 497 -7.58 3.81 26.68
C LYS A 497 -7.57 2.29 26.61
N LYS A 498 -7.31 1.77 25.43
CA LYS A 498 -7.25 0.33 25.13
C LYS A 498 -5.84 -0.08 24.71
N THR A 499 -5.63 -1.37 24.51
CA THR A 499 -4.37 -1.93 24.04
C THR A 499 -4.53 -2.48 22.64
N ALA A 500 -3.56 -2.22 21.76
CA ALA A 500 -3.48 -2.85 20.44
C ALA A 500 -2.19 -3.64 20.26
N PHE A 501 -2.34 -4.80 19.63
CA PHE A 501 -1.22 -5.57 19.08
C PHE A 501 -1.30 -5.51 17.56
N VAL A 502 -0.23 -5.05 16.94
CA VAL A 502 -0.17 -4.81 15.49
C VAL A 502 0.95 -5.62 14.88
N VAL A 503 0.63 -6.42 13.87
CA VAL A 503 1.64 -7.07 13.01
C VAL A 503 1.85 -6.15 11.82
N GLU A 504 3.09 -5.72 11.58
CA GLU A 504 3.39 -4.81 10.48
C GLU A 504 4.79 -5.07 9.90
N HIS A 505 4.89 -4.96 8.59
CA HIS A 505 6.13 -5.10 7.83
C HIS A 505 6.56 -3.79 7.14
N ASP A 506 5.72 -2.78 7.16
CA ASP A 506 6.06 -1.42 6.76
C ASP A 506 6.75 -0.71 7.92
N PHE A 507 8.04 -0.43 7.79
CA PHE A 507 8.82 0.18 8.87
C PHE A 507 8.35 1.57 9.28
N ILE A 508 7.88 2.36 8.34
CA ILE A 508 7.39 3.70 8.65
C ILE A 508 6.14 3.60 9.51
N MET A 509 5.22 2.71 9.15
CA MET A 509 4.01 2.47 9.91
C MET A 509 4.31 1.82 11.27
N ALA A 510 5.19 0.81 11.29
CA ALA A 510 5.57 0.11 12.51
C ALA A 510 6.23 1.05 13.53
N THR A 511 7.19 1.84 13.10
CA THR A 511 7.90 2.78 14.00
C THR A 511 7.03 3.95 14.45
N TYR A 512 6.10 4.38 13.61
CA TYR A 512 5.13 5.41 13.99
C TYR A 512 4.12 4.93 15.05
N LEU A 513 3.63 3.68 14.91
CA LEU A 513 2.62 3.11 15.79
C LEU A 513 3.18 2.67 17.14
N ALA A 514 4.36 2.05 17.15
CA ALA A 514 4.86 1.32 18.30
C ALA A 514 5.18 2.20 19.51
N ASP A 515 4.59 1.87 20.64
CA ASP A 515 5.04 2.29 21.97
C ASP A 515 6.05 1.28 22.51
N ARG A 516 5.78 -0.01 22.29
CA ARG A 516 6.67 -1.13 22.60
C ARG A 516 6.65 -2.13 21.46
N VAL A 517 7.64 -3.01 21.41
CA VAL A 517 7.75 -4.05 20.40
C VAL A 517 7.99 -5.42 21.02
N ILE A 518 7.46 -6.46 20.38
CA ILE A 518 7.79 -7.86 20.65
C ILE A 518 8.57 -8.38 19.45
N VAL A 519 9.80 -8.83 19.69
CA VAL A 519 10.66 -9.39 18.66
C VAL A 519 10.54 -10.91 18.68
N TYR A 520 10.30 -11.49 17.50
CA TYR A 520 10.25 -12.93 17.29
C TYR A 520 11.57 -13.41 16.71
N GLU A 521 12.15 -14.41 17.32
CA GLU A 521 13.43 -15.00 16.95
C GLU A 521 13.31 -16.50 16.70
N GLY A 522 14.22 -17.06 15.93
CA GLY A 522 14.32 -18.49 15.67
C GLY A 522 14.22 -18.85 14.20
N LYS A 523 13.91 -20.11 13.93
CA LYS A 523 13.75 -20.63 12.58
C LYS A 523 12.29 -20.58 12.17
N PRO A 524 11.90 -19.76 11.17
CA PRO A 524 10.52 -19.68 10.70
C PRO A 524 9.96 -21.06 10.37
N SER A 525 8.72 -21.30 10.77
CA SER A 525 7.97 -22.55 10.58
C SER A 525 8.53 -23.80 11.29
N ILE A 526 9.53 -23.65 12.12
CA ILE A 526 10.14 -24.76 12.88
C ILE A 526 10.08 -24.49 14.38
N ASP A 527 10.85 -23.55 14.87
CA ASP A 527 10.98 -23.23 16.29
C ASP A 527 11.29 -21.75 16.48
N CYS A 528 10.41 -21.03 17.14
CA CYS A 528 10.53 -19.61 17.36
C CYS A 528 10.23 -19.22 18.80
N VAL A 529 10.77 -18.08 19.21
CA VAL A 529 10.57 -17.47 20.53
C VAL A 529 10.01 -16.07 20.37
N ALA A 530 8.91 -15.79 21.06
CA ALA A 530 8.39 -14.44 21.21
C ALA A 530 8.97 -13.83 22.49
N ASN A 531 9.82 -12.81 22.34
CA ASN A 531 10.45 -12.14 23.48
C ASN A 531 9.44 -11.30 24.26
N SER A 532 9.82 -10.88 25.47
CA SER A 532 9.04 -9.92 26.24
C SER A 532 8.92 -8.57 25.51
N PRO A 533 7.84 -7.81 25.72
CA PRO A 533 7.73 -6.47 25.18
C PRO A 533 8.90 -5.57 25.60
N GLN A 534 9.52 -4.90 24.64
CA GLN A 534 10.70 -4.04 24.82
C GLN A 534 10.39 -2.63 24.33
N SER A 535 11.25 -1.68 24.69
CA SER A 535 11.18 -0.33 24.10
C SER A 535 11.35 -0.41 22.58
N LEU A 536 10.80 0.55 21.86
CA LEU A 536 10.95 0.62 20.40
C LEU A 536 12.42 0.60 19.98
N LEU A 537 13.26 1.39 20.66
CA LEU A 537 14.68 1.48 20.35
C LEU A 537 15.41 0.13 20.52
N THR A 538 15.26 -0.48 21.69
CA THR A 538 15.93 -1.76 22.00
C THR A 538 15.43 -2.88 21.10
N GLY A 539 14.13 -2.98 20.92
CA GLY A 539 13.52 -4.03 20.10
C GLY A 539 13.84 -3.88 18.62
N MET A 540 13.81 -2.66 18.09
CA MET A 540 14.20 -2.40 16.69
C MET A 540 15.67 -2.72 16.46
N ASN A 541 16.55 -2.33 17.38
CA ASN A 541 17.98 -2.64 17.28
C ASN A 541 18.21 -4.16 17.23
N LEU A 542 17.56 -4.92 18.11
CA LEU A 542 17.63 -6.38 18.12
C LEU A 542 17.12 -6.98 16.80
N PHE A 543 15.95 -6.56 16.36
CA PHE A 543 15.33 -7.07 15.14
C PHE A 543 16.17 -6.78 13.89
N LEU A 544 16.68 -5.57 13.76
CA LEU A 544 17.52 -5.16 12.63
C LEU A 544 18.89 -5.86 12.65
N SER A 545 19.44 -6.16 13.84
CA SER A 545 20.68 -6.93 13.96
C SER A 545 20.53 -8.34 13.39
N HIS A 546 19.39 -8.99 13.61
CA HIS A 546 19.09 -10.30 13.04
C HIS A 546 18.95 -10.26 11.51
N LEU A 547 18.42 -9.17 10.97
CA LEU A 547 18.31 -8.97 9.53
C LEU A 547 19.59 -8.48 8.87
N ASN A 548 20.60 -8.09 9.68
CA ASN A 548 21.84 -7.46 9.23
C ASN A 548 21.61 -6.17 8.41
N ILE A 549 20.65 -5.36 8.85
CA ILE A 549 20.23 -4.13 8.21
C ILE A 549 20.40 -2.99 9.18
N THR A 550 20.83 -1.83 8.69
CA THR A 550 20.97 -0.63 9.49
C THR A 550 20.03 0.48 9.02
N PHE A 551 19.47 1.20 9.98
CA PHE A 551 18.64 2.37 9.76
C PHE A 551 19.33 3.62 10.27
N ARG A 552 19.21 4.71 9.50
CA ARG A 552 19.53 6.06 9.94
C ARG A 552 18.26 6.89 10.05
N ARG A 553 18.32 8.01 10.72
CA ARG A 553 17.28 9.03 10.68
C ARG A 553 17.59 10.11 9.67
N ASP A 554 16.55 10.57 9.01
CA ASP A 554 16.63 11.77 8.19
C ASP A 554 16.82 12.98 9.13
N PRO A 555 17.84 13.85 8.94
CA PRO A 555 18.12 14.94 9.84
C PRO A 555 17.04 16.02 9.87
N THR A 556 16.15 16.07 8.86
CA THR A 556 15.15 17.13 8.75
C THR A 556 13.80 16.74 9.37
N ASN A 557 13.39 15.48 9.27
CA ASN A 557 12.07 15.02 9.71
C ASN A 557 12.10 13.77 10.58
N TYR A 558 13.30 13.30 10.94
CA TYR A 558 13.55 12.09 11.75
C TYR A 558 12.94 10.80 11.20
N ARG A 559 12.59 10.79 9.93
CA ARG A 559 12.05 9.61 9.25
C ARG A 559 13.11 8.50 9.20
N PRO A 560 12.76 7.25 9.57
CA PRO A 560 13.69 6.13 9.42
C PRO A 560 13.99 5.85 7.94
N ARG A 561 15.26 5.71 7.61
CA ARG A 561 15.76 5.38 6.27
C ARG A 561 16.70 4.20 6.34
N ILE A 562 16.56 3.27 5.40
CA ILE A 562 17.45 2.11 5.29
C ILE A 562 18.77 2.54 4.65
N ASN A 563 19.90 2.17 5.27
CA ASN A 563 21.20 2.37 4.65
C ASN A 563 21.40 1.39 3.50
N LYS A 564 21.99 1.87 2.41
CA LYS A 564 22.41 0.98 1.32
C LYS A 564 23.46 -0.01 1.84
N LEU A 565 23.31 -1.26 1.47
CA LEU A 565 24.21 -2.34 1.89
C LEU A 565 25.68 -2.00 1.61
N ASN A 566 26.54 -2.20 2.62
CA ASN A 566 27.97 -1.91 2.58
C ASN A 566 28.34 -0.42 2.34
N SER A 567 27.39 0.50 2.49
CA SER A 567 27.73 1.93 2.55
C SER A 567 28.58 2.25 3.78
N THR A 568 29.25 3.40 3.79
CA THR A 568 30.08 3.81 4.93
C THR A 568 29.29 3.81 6.22
N LYS A 569 28.10 4.43 6.22
CA LYS A 569 27.21 4.45 7.39
C LYS A 569 26.73 3.06 7.80
N ASP A 570 26.42 2.18 6.86
CA ASP A 570 26.02 0.79 7.16
C ASP A 570 27.13 0.04 7.91
N ARG A 571 28.36 0.16 7.42
CA ARG A 571 29.51 -0.48 8.07
C ARG A 571 29.82 0.09 9.45
N GLU A 572 29.78 1.41 9.59
CA GLU A 572 30.02 2.09 10.87
C GLU A 572 28.98 1.67 11.92
N GLN A 573 27.70 1.66 11.58
CA GLN A 573 26.63 1.26 12.48
C GLN A 573 26.71 -0.22 12.87
N LYS A 574 27.02 -1.11 11.92
CA LYS A 574 27.24 -2.53 12.20
C LYS A 574 28.42 -2.76 13.13
N PHE A 575 29.51 -2.05 12.91
CA PHE A 575 30.70 -2.14 13.78
C PHE A 575 30.39 -1.65 15.19
N ALA A 576 29.61 -0.58 15.34
CA ALA A 576 29.21 -0.03 16.63
C ALA A 576 28.08 -0.85 17.31
N GLY A 577 27.44 -1.81 16.61
CA GLY A 577 26.28 -2.54 17.11
C GLY A 577 24.99 -1.70 17.18
N SER A 578 24.96 -0.53 16.55
CA SER A 578 23.85 0.43 16.56
C SER A 578 23.04 0.34 15.27
N TYR A 579 22.28 -0.70 15.12
CA TYR A 579 21.51 -0.97 13.88
C TYR A 579 20.33 0.00 13.69
N TYR A 580 19.71 0.44 14.77
CA TYR A 580 18.68 1.47 14.77
C TYR A 580 19.23 2.71 15.45
N TYR A 581 19.91 3.54 14.65
CA TYR A 581 20.63 4.68 15.16
C TYR A 581 19.69 5.88 15.35
N LEU A 582 19.78 6.46 16.55
CA LEU A 582 19.25 7.76 16.88
C LEU A 582 20.44 8.71 16.90
N ASP A 583 20.55 9.60 15.90
CA ASP A 583 21.49 10.72 16.02
C ASP A 583 21.11 11.53 17.26
N GLU A 584 22.02 11.73 18.16
CA GLU A 584 21.88 12.61 19.31
C GLU A 584 21.76 14.07 18.88
#